data_eea30bce7b3cda0710bd1f02fb77d7bb
#
_entry.id   eea30bce7b3cda0710bd1f02fb77d7bb
#
_cell.length_a   1.000
_cell.length_b   1.000
_cell.length_c   1.000
_cell.angle_alpha   90.00
_cell.angle_beta   90.00
_cell.angle_gamma   90.00
#
_symmetry.space_group_name_H-M   'P 1'
#
loop_
_entity.id
_entity.type
_entity.pdbx_description
1 polymer ?
#
loop_
_entity_poly.entity_id
_entity_poly.type
_entity_poly.pdbx_seq_one_letter_code
_entity_poly.pdbx_strand_id
1 'polypeptide(L)'
;AGQSIIDAFRTDTRNLYVGAATLTQPIFMGGKIVAYNKITKYAEQLAQSQHATGMQDVILSTDQAYWQVISLVNKKKLAESFLKLVQKLDSDVSKMVAEGVATTADELSVKVKVNEAEITLTQVEDGLSLSKMVLCQLCGIPLDTEIRLADEEIKDLTLPNTYTESNVNTAFANRQELKSLELAEKIYRQKVNVARAEF
;
A
#
# COMPACT_ATOMS: atom_id res chain seq x y z
N ALA A 1 65.52 51.15 24.17
CA ALA A 1 65.23 51.43 22.74
C ALA A 1 64.72 50.11 21.99
N GLY A 2 65.01 48.90 22.47
CA GLY A 2 64.60 47.65 21.75
C GLY A 2 63.18 47.24 22.00
N GLN A 3 62.56 47.59 23.14
CA GLN A 3 61.19 47.14 23.51
C GLN A 3 60.07 47.90 22.77
N SER A 4 60.29 49.16 22.44
CA SER A 4 59.32 49.98 21.72
C SER A 4 59.12 49.54 20.24
N ILE A 5 60.13 48.88 19.65
CA ILE A 5 60.07 48.36 18.29
C ILE A 5 59.25 47.02 18.30
N ILE A 6 59.39 46.22 19.33
CA ILE A 6 58.69 44.98 19.47
C ILE A 6 57.16 45.21 19.74
N ASP A 7 56.85 46.25 20.51
CA ASP A 7 55.42 46.58 20.79
C ASP A 7 54.76 47.26 19.57
N ALA A 8 55.49 47.88 18.67
CA ALA A 8 54.94 48.40 17.42
C ALA A 8 54.50 47.26 16.41
N PHE A 9 55.09 46.07 16.56
CA PHE A 9 54.73 44.93 15.75
C PHE A 9 53.76 43.95 16.46
N ARG A 10 53.36 44.31 17.67
CA ARG A 10 52.40 43.46 18.44
C ARG A 10 50.98 43.76 17.96
N THR A 11 50.54 43.01 16.95
CA THR A 11 49.15 43.07 16.50
C THR A 11 48.26 42.41 17.56
N ASP A 12 47.37 43.17 18.20
CA ASP A 12 46.39 42.64 19.11
C ASP A 12 45.33 41.86 18.33
N THR A 13 45.43 40.52 18.37
CA THR A 13 44.53 39.59 17.65
C THR A 13 43.26 39.24 18.44
N ARG A 14 43.06 39.82 19.65
CA ARG A 14 41.91 39.46 20.51
C ARG A 14 40.56 39.82 19.93
N ASN A 15 40.49 40.72 18.94
CA ASN A 15 39.28 41.18 18.29
C ASN A 15 39.35 41.05 16.74
N LEU A 16 40.20 40.16 16.23
CA LEU A 16 40.29 39.92 14.79
C LEU A 16 39.20 38.96 14.35
N TYR A 17 38.19 39.44 13.67
CA TYR A 17 37.14 38.64 13.02
C TYR A 17 37.45 38.58 11.52
N VAL A 18 37.73 37.39 11.02
CA VAL A 18 37.93 37.14 9.59
C VAL A 18 36.77 36.35 9.04
N GLY A 19 36.04 36.90 8.08
CA GLY A 19 34.99 36.22 7.35
C GLY A 19 35.37 36.11 5.86
N ALA A 20 35.24 34.95 5.27
CA ALA A 20 35.44 34.74 3.83
C ALA A 20 34.21 34.13 3.19
N ALA A 21 33.73 34.69 2.08
CA ALA A 21 32.74 34.11 1.21
C ALA A 21 33.39 33.78 -0.13
N THR A 22 33.32 32.47 -0.51
CA THR A 22 33.94 32.01 -1.75
C THR A 22 32.86 31.52 -2.69
N LEU A 23 32.77 32.06 -3.91
CA LEU A 23 31.89 31.57 -4.98
C LEU A 23 32.78 30.94 -6.07
N THR A 24 32.56 29.64 -6.31
CA THR A 24 33.28 28.89 -7.35
C THR A 24 32.29 28.44 -8.43
N GLN A 25 32.46 28.96 -9.64
CA GLN A 25 31.64 28.59 -10.79
C GLN A 25 32.51 27.90 -11.85
N PRO A 26 32.38 26.56 -12.04
CA PRO A 26 33.10 25.90 -13.11
C PRO A 26 32.52 26.30 -14.48
N ILE A 27 33.36 26.73 -15.41
CA ILE A 27 32.97 27.17 -16.76
C ILE A 27 32.96 25.99 -17.71
N PHE A 28 33.91 25.06 -17.60
CA PHE A 28 34.02 23.88 -18.45
C PHE A 28 34.58 22.70 -17.68
N MET A 29 33.87 21.52 -17.81
CA MET A 29 34.25 20.27 -17.16
C MET A 29 34.06 19.09 -18.13
N GLY A 30 34.58 19.17 -19.36
CA GLY A 30 34.53 18.06 -20.31
C GLY A 30 33.11 17.50 -20.63
N GLY A 31 32.07 18.33 -20.47
CA GLY A 31 30.68 17.90 -20.64
C GLY A 31 30.00 17.31 -19.39
N LYS A 32 30.73 17.17 -18.28
CA LYS A 32 30.22 16.61 -17.00
C LYS A 32 28.97 17.30 -16.50
N ILE A 33 28.94 18.66 -16.54
CA ILE A 33 27.78 19.46 -16.10
C ILE A 33 26.54 19.13 -16.94
N VAL A 34 26.68 19.04 -18.27
CA VAL A 34 25.58 18.69 -19.19
C VAL A 34 25.06 17.30 -18.92
N ALA A 35 25.95 16.32 -18.67
CA ALA A 35 25.59 14.95 -18.34
C ALA A 35 24.82 14.88 -17.01
N TYR A 36 25.27 15.61 -15.96
CA TYR A 36 24.55 15.67 -14.70
C TYR A 36 23.16 16.30 -14.83
N ASN A 37 23.03 17.38 -15.59
CA ASN A 37 21.72 17.98 -15.85
C ASN A 37 20.76 17.01 -16.55
N LYS A 38 21.26 16.18 -17.50
CA LYS A 38 20.45 15.14 -18.13
C LYS A 38 20.09 14.03 -17.14
N ILE A 39 21.01 13.60 -16.29
CA ILE A 39 20.74 12.62 -15.22
C ILE A 39 19.63 13.13 -14.31
N THR A 40 19.72 14.37 -13.84
CA THR A 40 18.70 14.96 -12.95
C THR A 40 17.34 15.05 -13.63
N LYS A 41 17.29 15.43 -14.91
CA LYS A 41 16.05 15.48 -15.69
C LYS A 41 15.42 14.09 -15.86
N TYR A 42 16.23 13.06 -16.14
CA TYR A 42 15.72 11.69 -16.23
C TYR A 42 15.31 11.13 -14.86
N ALA A 43 16.02 11.52 -13.78
CA ALA A 43 15.66 11.16 -12.42
C ALA A 43 14.31 11.77 -11.99
N GLU A 44 14.04 13.03 -12.38
CA GLU A 44 12.74 13.66 -12.20
C GLU A 44 11.62 12.87 -12.90
N GLN A 45 11.81 12.54 -14.19
CA GLN A 45 10.83 11.74 -14.94
C GLN A 45 10.65 10.35 -14.35
N LEU A 46 11.72 9.73 -13.85
CA LEU A 46 11.65 8.45 -13.16
C LEU A 46 10.82 8.53 -11.88
N ALA A 47 11.02 9.58 -11.08
CA ALA A 47 10.23 9.82 -9.88
C ALA A 47 8.74 10.05 -10.20
N GLN A 48 8.43 10.75 -11.30
CA GLN A 48 7.04 10.93 -11.77
C GLN A 48 6.41 9.59 -12.17
N SER A 49 7.16 8.72 -12.87
CA SER A 49 6.69 7.39 -13.25
C SER A 49 6.46 6.49 -12.03
N GLN A 50 7.37 6.54 -11.05
CA GLN A 50 7.23 5.82 -9.78
C GLN A 50 6.04 6.32 -8.95
N HIS A 51 5.79 7.63 -8.94
CA HIS A 51 4.61 8.20 -8.31
C HIS A 51 3.32 7.68 -8.97
N ALA A 52 3.27 7.62 -10.29
CA ALA A 52 2.12 7.07 -11.02
C ALA A 52 1.88 5.58 -10.69
N THR A 53 2.95 4.77 -10.59
CA THR A 53 2.85 3.38 -10.14
C THR A 53 2.31 3.29 -8.72
N GLY A 54 2.87 4.09 -7.79
CA GLY A 54 2.40 4.13 -6.39
C GLY A 54 0.92 4.51 -6.27
N MET A 55 0.43 5.44 -7.09
CA MET A 55 -1.01 5.76 -7.13
C MET A 55 -1.85 4.57 -7.59
N GLN A 56 -1.41 3.84 -8.61
CA GLN A 56 -2.11 2.63 -9.09
C GLN A 56 -2.15 1.54 -8.01
N ASP A 57 -1.05 1.34 -7.29
CA ASP A 57 -0.96 0.37 -6.20
C ASP A 57 -1.90 0.72 -5.04
N VAL A 58 -2.01 1.99 -4.69
CA VAL A 58 -2.95 2.47 -3.65
C VAL A 58 -4.40 2.24 -4.09
N ILE A 59 -4.75 2.58 -5.33
CA ILE A 59 -6.10 2.34 -5.86
C ILE A 59 -6.42 0.85 -5.82
N LEU A 60 -5.52 0.00 -6.34
CA LEU A 60 -5.72 -1.45 -6.36
C LEU A 60 -5.89 -2.03 -4.96
N SER A 61 -5.04 -1.63 -4.01
CA SER A 61 -5.13 -2.13 -2.63
C SER A 61 -6.41 -1.66 -1.93
N THR A 62 -6.86 -0.45 -2.22
CA THR A 62 -8.13 0.07 -1.69
C THR A 62 -9.33 -0.67 -2.27
N ASP A 63 -9.34 -0.92 -3.57
CA ASP A 63 -10.37 -1.73 -4.23
C ASP A 63 -10.41 -3.16 -3.68
N GLN A 64 -9.25 -3.78 -3.48
CA GLN A 64 -9.17 -5.11 -2.88
C GLN A 64 -9.74 -5.12 -1.44
N ALA A 65 -9.38 -4.14 -0.63
CA ALA A 65 -9.90 -4.01 0.73
C ALA A 65 -11.41 -3.76 0.73
N TYR A 66 -11.92 -2.93 -0.19
CA TYR A 66 -13.35 -2.68 -0.37
C TYR A 66 -14.13 -3.97 -0.66
N TRP A 67 -13.71 -4.72 -1.67
CA TRP A 67 -14.37 -5.97 -2.05
C TRP A 67 -14.20 -7.08 -1.01
N GLN A 68 -13.12 -7.03 -0.23
CA GLN A 68 -12.94 -7.93 0.91
C GLN A 68 -14.01 -7.69 1.98
N VAL A 69 -14.31 -6.43 2.31
CA VAL A 69 -15.41 -6.10 3.25
C VAL A 69 -16.74 -6.59 2.70
N ILE A 70 -17.06 -6.33 1.43
CA ILE A 70 -18.31 -6.81 0.79
C ILE A 70 -18.43 -8.33 0.86
N SER A 71 -17.34 -9.06 0.57
CA SER A 71 -17.28 -10.51 0.67
C SER A 71 -17.58 -11.00 2.08
N LEU A 72 -16.98 -10.35 3.10
CA LEU A 72 -17.19 -10.71 4.51
C LEU A 72 -18.61 -10.39 5.00
N VAL A 73 -19.22 -9.29 4.55
CA VAL A 73 -20.63 -8.97 4.81
C VAL A 73 -21.54 -10.08 4.29
N ASN A 74 -21.31 -10.56 3.07
CA ASN A 74 -22.10 -11.65 2.50
C ASN A 74 -21.82 -13.00 3.19
N LYS A 75 -20.57 -13.27 3.58
CA LYS A 75 -20.23 -14.45 4.39
C LYS A 75 -20.93 -14.42 5.76
N LYS A 76 -21.03 -13.25 6.40
CA LYS A 76 -21.77 -13.10 7.66
C LYS A 76 -23.25 -13.45 7.49
N LYS A 77 -23.92 -12.91 6.45
CA LYS A 77 -25.33 -13.25 6.15
C LYS A 77 -25.52 -14.75 5.93
N LEU A 78 -24.56 -15.41 5.26
CA LEU A 78 -24.60 -16.84 5.04
C LEU A 78 -24.40 -17.62 6.35
N ALA A 79 -23.41 -17.24 7.18
CA ALA A 79 -23.14 -17.87 8.47
C ALA A 79 -24.34 -17.74 9.44
N GLU A 80 -24.98 -16.56 9.50
CA GLU A 80 -26.21 -16.34 10.28
C GLU A 80 -27.35 -17.24 9.80
N SER A 81 -27.52 -17.38 8.48
CA SER A 81 -28.55 -18.26 7.91
C SER A 81 -28.26 -19.73 8.21
N PHE A 82 -27.00 -20.13 8.14
CA PHE A 82 -26.57 -21.51 8.48
C PHE A 82 -26.77 -21.77 9.97
N LEU A 83 -26.41 -20.85 10.86
CA LEU A 83 -26.64 -21.00 12.31
C LEU A 83 -28.11 -21.17 12.62
N LYS A 84 -29.00 -20.36 12.03
CA LYS A 84 -30.46 -20.54 12.16
C LYS A 84 -30.96 -21.91 11.73
N LEU A 85 -30.40 -22.45 10.62
CA LEU A 85 -30.73 -23.77 10.11
C LEU A 85 -30.34 -24.87 11.10
N VAL A 86 -29.09 -24.84 11.60
CA VAL A 86 -28.61 -25.86 12.56
C VAL A 86 -29.32 -25.77 13.92
N GLN A 87 -29.64 -24.56 14.39
CA GLN A 87 -30.43 -24.35 15.62
C GLN A 87 -31.87 -24.95 15.47
N LYS A 88 -32.48 -24.79 14.29
CA LYS A 88 -33.77 -25.42 14.02
C LYS A 88 -33.65 -26.95 14.03
N LEU A 89 -32.59 -27.49 13.39
CA LEU A 89 -32.29 -28.90 13.39
C LEU A 89 -32.10 -29.46 14.81
N ASP A 90 -31.37 -28.72 15.69
CA ASP A 90 -31.20 -29.11 17.08
C ASP A 90 -32.53 -29.17 17.82
N SER A 91 -33.42 -28.21 17.65
CA SER A 91 -34.77 -28.22 18.21
C SER A 91 -35.61 -29.40 17.72
N ASP A 92 -35.51 -29.72 16.44
CA ASP A 92 -36.29 -30.85 15.85
C ASP A 92 -35.75 -32.20 16.32
N VAL A 93 -34.42 -32.39 16.36
CA VAL A 93 -33.79 -33.62 16.88
C VAL A 93 -34.04 -33.79 18.37
N SER A 94 -33.98 -32.72 19.20
CA SER A 94 -34.32 -32.81 20.62
C SER A 94 -35.76 -33.28 20.84
N LYS A 95 -36.74 -32.91 20.03
CA LYS A 95 -38.12 -33.44 20.07
C LYS A 95 -38.17 -34.90 19.66
N MET A 96 -37.43 -35.29 18.62
CA MET A 96 -37.35 -36.69 18.18
C MET A 96 -36.74 -37.61 19.27
N VAL A 97 -35.77 -37.12 20.03
CA VAL A 97 -35.19 -37.82 21.18
C VAL A 97 -36.24 -37.98 22.28
N ALA A 98 -36.99 -36.90 22.58
CA ALA A 98 -38.05 -36.94 23.59
C ALA A 98 -39.16 -37.95 23.25
N GLU A 99 -39.47 -38.12 21.97
CA GLU A 99 -40.45 -39.10 21.45
C GLU A 99 -39.84 -40.49 21.24
N GLY A 100 -38.54 -40.68 21.54
CA GLY A 100 -37.88 -42.00 21.41
C GLY A 100 -37.56 -42.40 19.95
N VAL A 101 -37.62 -41.50 18.99
CA VAL A 101 -37.37 -41.74 17.57
C VAL A 101 -35.89 -41.54 17.20
N ALA A 102 -35.16 -40.73 17.96
CA ALA A 102 -33.72 -40.47 17.78
C ALA A 102 -32.94 -40.80 19.06
N THR A 103 -31.62 -40.88 18.95
CA THR A 103 -30.73 -41.19 20.08
C THR A 103 -30.13 -39.91 20.70
N THR A 104 -29.71 -40.00 21.96
CA THR A 104 -28.95 -38.94 22.64
C THR A 104 -27.62 -38.62 21.94
N ALA A 105 -27.04 -39.61 21.24
CA ALA A 105 -25.84 -39.44 20.44
C ALA A 105 -26.10 -38.52 19.21
N ASP A 106 -27.28 -38.68 18.60
CA ASP A 106 -27.68 -37.80 17.47
C ASP A 106 -27.88 -36.35 17.95
N GLU A 107 -28.54 -36.15 19.11
CA GLU A 107 -28.72 -34.84 19.71
C GLU A 107 -27.37 -34.17 20.00
N LEU A 108 -26.44 -34.90 20.64
CA LEU A 108 -25.11 -34.36 20.93
C LEU A 108 -24.33 -34.01 19.65
N SER A 109 -24.47 -34.80 18.60
CA SER A 109 -23.84 -34.53 17.30
C SER A 109 -24.35 -33.23 16.68
N VAL A 110 -25.65 -32.95 16.78
CA VAL A 110 -26.24 -31.70 16.28
C VAL A 110 -25.82 -30.54 17.13
N LYS A 111 -25.75 -30.66 18.46
CA LYS A 111 -25.22 -29.59 19.37
C LYS A 111 -23.79 -29.22 19.04
N VAL A 112 -22.95 -30.21 18.70
CA VAL A 112 -21.59 -29.90 18.20
C VAL A 112 -21.64 -29.06 16.94
N LYS A 113 -22.57 -29.35 16.00
CA LYS A 113 -22.72 -28.55 14.78
C LYS A 113 -23.22 -27.14 15.05
N VAL A 114 -24.09 -26.93 16.04
CA VAL A 114 -24.48 -25.56 16.46
C VAL A 114 -23.27 -24.79 16.97
N ASN A 115 -22.47 -25.39 17.87
CA ASN A 115 -21.25 -24.74 18.38
C ASN A 115 -20.25 -24.41 17.27
N GLU A 116 -20.04 -25.31 16.30
CA GLU A 116 -19.20 -25.06 15.12
C GLU A 116 -19.71 -23.86 14.29
N ALA A 117 -21.02 -23.76 14.12
CA ALA A 117 -21.65 -22.66 13.40
C ALA A 117 -21.50 -21.32 14.15
N GLU A 118 -21.64 -21.31 15.48
CA GLU A 118 -21.43 -20.13 16.33
C GLU A 118 -19.98 -19.65 16.29
N ILE A 119 -19.02 -20.56 16.38
CA ILE A 119 -17.60 -20.24 16.23
C ILE A 119 -17.31 -19.62 14.85
N THR A 120 -17.88 -20.23 13.80
CA THR A 120 -17.71 -19.73 12.43
C THR A 120 -18.28 -18.31 12.27
N LEU A 121 -19.47 -18.04 12.84
CA LEU A 121 -20.07 -16.71 12.80
C LEU A 121 -19.17 -15.68 13.52
N THR A 122 -18.69 -16.01 14.72
CA THR A 122 -17.78 -15.14 15.48
C THR A 122 -16.51 -14.82 14.69
N GLN A 123 -15.88 -15.84 14.07
CA GLN A 123 -14.70 -15.65 13.24
C GLN A 123 -14.96 -14.73 12.05
N VAL A 124 -16.12 -14.82 11.41
CA VAL A 124 -16.51 -13.96 10.31
C VAL A 124 -16.77 -12.53 10.78
N GLU A 125 -17.40 -12.36 11.95
CA GLU A 125 -17.65 -11.03 12.54
C GLU A 125 -16.34 -10.31 12.92
N ASP A 126 -15.41 -11.02 13.55
CA ASP A 126 -14.09 -10.50 13.87
C ASP A 126 -13.31 -10.13 12.59
N GLY A 127 -13.35 -11.03 11.58
CA GLY A 127 -12.73 -10.77 10.29
C GLY A 127 -13.34 -9.55 9.57
N LEU A 128 -14.65 -9.37 9.66
CA LEU A 128 -15.34 -8.21 9.10
C LEU A 128 -14.92 -6.91 9.81
N SER A 129 -14.87 -6.93 11.14
CA SER A 129 -14.42 -5.78 11.94
C SER A 129 -12.99 -5.37 11.54
N LEU A 130 -12.08 -6.35 11.50
CA LEU A 130 -10.69 -6.12 11.11
C LEU A 130 -10.57 -5.58 9.67
N SER A 131 -11.33 -6.16 8.74
CA SER A 131 -11.32 -5.72 7.34
C SER A 131 -11.83 -4.28 7.17
N LYS A 132 -12.85 -3.86 7.94
CA LYS A 132 -13.32 -2.47 7.99
C LYS A 132 -12.22 -1.54 8.51
N MET A 133 -11.50 -1.92 9.57
CA MET A 133 -10.37 -1.14 10.09
C MET A 133 -9.25 -0.97 9.04
N VAL A 134 -8.92 -2.02 8.29
CA VAL A 134 -7.93 -1.95 7.21
C VAL A 134 -8.38 -0.97 6.12
N LEU A 135 -9.65 -1.01 5.73
CA LEU A 135 -10.20 -0.06 4.75
C LEU A 135 -10.15 1.37 5.28
N CYS A 136 -10.52 1.61 6.54
CA CYS A 136 -10.40 2.92 7.18
C CYS A 136 -8.95 3.43 7.17
N GLN A 137 -7.98 2.56 7.46
CA GLN A 137 -6.56 2.90 7.44
C GLN A 137 -6.10 3.31 6.03
N LEU A 138 -6.50 2.57 4.99
CA LEU A 138 -6.15 2.90 3.60
C LEU A 138 -6.78 4.22 3.14
N CYS A 139 -7.97 4.53 3.62
CA CYS A 139 -8.67 5.79 3.34
C CYS A 139 -8.20 6.96 4.23
N GLY A 140 -7.33 6.74 5.22
CA GLY A 140 -6.84 7.77 6.13
C GLY A 140 -7.91 8.30 7.11
N ILE A 141 -8.95 7.51 7.40
CA ILE A 141 -9.99 7.84 8.39
C ILE A 141 -9.76 7.06 9.70
N PRO A 142 -10.27 7.56 10.85
CA PRO A 142 -10.12 6.87 12.13
C PRO A 142 -10.61 5.43 12.08
N LEU A 143 -9.88 4.51 12.74
CA LEU A 143 -10.16 3.06 12.69
C LEU A 143 -11.47 2.64 13.34
N ASP A 144 -11.98 3.45 14.25
CA ASP A 144 -13.24 3.28 14.98
C ASP A 144 -14.45 3.84 14.25
N THR A 145 -14.26 4.41 13.06
CA THR A 145 -15.34 4.95 12.25
C THR A 145 -16.25 3.84 11.74
N GLU A 146 -17.53 3.92 12.07
CA GLU A 146 -18.52 3.00 11.52
C GLU A 146 -18.79 3.33 10.04
N ILE A 147 -18.30 2.47 9.15
CA ILE A 147 -18.48 2.61 7.71
C ILE A 147 -19.53 1.64 7.19
N ARG A 148 -20.37 2.15 6.27
CA ARG A 148 -21.30 1.35 5.47
C ARG A 148 -20.97 1.52 3.99
N LEU A 149 -20.82 0.43 3.28
CA LEU A 149 -20.46 0.44 1.87
C LEU A 149 -21.71 0.43 0.99
N ALA A 150 -21.63 1.09 -0.16
CA ALA A 150 -22.76 1.22 -1.06
C ALA A 150 -23.23 -0.13 -1.63
N ASP A 151 -22.28 -1.04 -1.83
CA ASP A 151 -22.50 -2.32 -2.50
C ASP A 151 -22.80 -3.49 -1.54
N GLU A 152 -23.04 -3.25 -0.25
CA GLU A 152 -23.36 -4.30 0.75
C GLU A 152 -24.67 -5.05 0.45
N GLU A 153 -25.57 -4.46 -0.35
CA GLU A 153 -26.89 -5.02 -0.67
C GLU A 153 -26.98 -5.62 -2.09
N ILE A 154 -25.90 -5.54 -2.87
CA ILE A 154 -25.88 -6.09 -4.24
C ILE A 154 -25.99 -7.61 -4.17
N LYS A 155 -27.05 -8.16 -4.76
CA LYS A 155 -27.33 -9.60 -4.82
C LYS A 155 -26.68 -10.29 -6.01
N ASP A 156 -26.53 -9.57 -7.13
CA ASP A 156 -25.96 -10.10 -8.38
C ASP A 156 -24.88 -9.15 -8.90
N LEU A 157 -23.63 -9.59 -8.83
CA LEU A 157 -22.52 -8.99 -9.53
C LEU A 157 -22.57 -9.46 -10.99
N THR A 158 -23.30 -8.76 -11.84
CA THR A 158 -23.21 -8.97 -13.29
C THR A 158 -21.86 -8.42 -13.74
N LEU A 159 -20.85 -9.29 -13.77
CA LEU A 159 -19.55 -8.91 -14.32
C LEU A 159 -19.77 -8.55 -15.80
N PRO A 160 -19.43 -7.34 -16.23
CA PRO A 160 -19.44 -7.01 -17.63
C PRO A 160 -18.47 -7.96 -18.34
N ASN A 161 -18.98 -8.68 -19.32
CA ASN A 161 -18.24 -9.70 -20.10
C ASN A 161 -17.26 -9.01 -21.08
N THR A 162 -16.55 -7.99 -20.57
CA THR A 162 -15.59 -7.21 -21.37
C THR A 162 -14.20 -7.83 -21.17
N TYR A 163 -14.01 -9.01 -21.78
CA TYR A 163 -12.65 -9.45 -22.06
C TYR A 163 -12.06 -8.48 -23.08
N THR A 164 -11.42 -7.44 -22.61
CA THR A 164 -10.55 -6.63 -23.45
C THR A 164 -9.38 -7.53 -23.82
N GLU A 165 -9.27 -7.91 -25.10
CA GLU A 165 -8.10 -8.65 -25.57
C GLU A 165 -6.85 -7.90 -25.11
N SER A 166 -6.02 -8.58 -24.31
CA SER A 166 -4.78 -8.01 -23.80
C SER A 166 -3.82 -7.80 -24.97
N ASN A 167 -3.81 -6.59 -25.55
CA ASN A 167 -2.88 -6.23 -26.61
C ASN A 167 -1.51 -5.93 -25.95
N VAL A 168 -0.52 -6.76 -26.25
CA VAL A 168 0.85 -6.63 -25.75
C VAL A 168 1.43 -5.23 -26.05
N ASN A 169 1.14 -4.68 -27.24
CA ASN A 169 1.61 -3.34 -27.64
C ASN A 169 1.00 -2.24 -26.75
N THR A 170 -0.28 -2.38 -26.38
CA THR A 170 -0.94 -1.46 -25.44
C THR A 170 -0.32 -1.56 -24.05
N ALA A 171 0.05 -2.76 -23.62
CA ALA A 171 0.75 -2.97 -22.34
C ALA A 171 2.12 -2.30 -22.35
N PHE A 172 2.92 -2.46 -23.40
CA PHE A 172 4.22 -1.80 -23.53
C PHE A 172 4.12 -0.26 -23.51
N ALA A 173 3.08 0.29 -24.12
CA ALA A 173 2.89 1.74 -24.17
C ALA A 173 2.46 2.34 -22.83
N ASN A 174 1.72 1.61 -22.01
CA ASN A 174 1.05 2.14 -20.81
C ASN A 174 1.69 1.71 -19.48
N ARG A 175 2.53 0.67 -19.45
CA ARG A 175 3.17 0.22 -18.22
C ARG A 175 4.22 1.18 -17.73
N GLN A 176 3.97 1.78 -16.56
CA GLN A 176 4.89 2.76 -15.95
C GLN A 176 6.20 2.10 -15.49
N GLU A 177 6.18 0.82 -15.13
CA GLU A 177 7.39 0.07 -14.75
C GLU A 177 8.38 -0.03 -15.91
N LEU A 178 7.89 -0.27 -17.14
CA LEU A 178 8.73 -0.33 -18.33
C LEU A 178 9.34 1.04 -18.65
N LYS A 179 8.55 2.10 -18.51
CA LYS A 179 9.02 3.47 -18.66
C LYS A 179 10.09 3.83 -17.61
N SER A 180 9.92 3.36 -16.37
CA SER A 180 10.90 3.53 -15.30
C SER A 180 12.22 2.84 -15.64
N LEU A 181 12.20 1.64 -16.20
CA LEU A 181 13.40 0.91 -16.65
C LEU A 181 14.12 1.64 -17.79
N GLU A 182 13.37 2.14 -18.78
CA GLU A 182 13.95 2.92 -19.87
C GLU A 182 14.64 4.20 -19.37
N LEU A 183 14.02 4.90 -18.42
CA LEU A 183 14.59 6.09 -17.82
C LEU A 183 15.84 5.78 -16.98
N ALA A 184 15.82 4.67 -16.25
CA ALA A 184 16.99 4.18 -15.53
C ALA A 184 18.16 3.85 -16.49
N GLU A 185 17.88 3.21 -17.61
CA GLU A 185 18.89 2.97 -18.66
C GLU A 185 19.50 4.29 -19.17
N LYS A 186 18.66 5.29 -19.48
CA LYS A 186 19.11 6.61 -19.91
C LYS A 186 20.01 7.29 -18.85
N ILE A 187 19.68 7.16 -17.58
CA ILE A 187 20.51 7.66 -16.46
C ILE A 187 21.88 6.96 -16.47
N TYR A 188 21.92 5.64 -16.56
CA TYR A 188 23.19 4.90 -16.57
C TYR A 188 24.05 5.23 -17.80
N ARG A 189 23.45 5.44 -18.98
CA ARG A 189 24.17 5.92 -20.16
C ARG A 189 24.81 7.29 -19.92
N GLN A 190 24.15 8.20 -19.22
CA GLN A 190 24.74 9.51 -18.89
C GLN A 190 25.82 9.39 -17.80
N LYS A 191 25.73 8.44 -16.86
CA LYS A 191 26.82 8.17 -15.91
C LYS A 191 28.10 7.73 -16.61
N VAL A 192 28.01 6.96 -17.68
CA VAL A 192 29.18 6.63 -18.53
C VAL A 192 29.79 7.90 -19.14
N ASN A 193 28.96 8.86 -19.60
CA ASN A 193 29.45 10.14 -20.12
C ASN A 193 30.15 10.99 -19.03
N VAL A 194 29.63 10.95 -17.79
CA VAL A 194 30.27 11.62 -16.64
C VAL A 194 31.67 11.01 -16.40
N ALA A 195 31.77 9.69 -16.37
CA ALA A 195 33.07 9.02 -16.17
C ALA A 195 34.06 9.32 -17.31
N ARG A 196 33.58 9.36 -18.58
CA ARG A 196 34.42 9.75 -19.72
C ARG A 196 34.93 11.19 -19.64
N ALA A 197 34.18 12.09 -19.00
CA ALA A 197 34.58 13.48 -18.84
C ALA A 197 35.64 13.69 -17.74
N GLU A 198 36.02 12.65 -17.04
CA GLU A 198 37.08 12.65 -16.01
C GLU A 198 38.46 12.27 -16.59
N PHE A 199 38.49 11.76 -17.82
CA PHE A 199 39.71 11.45 -18.58
C PHE A 199 40.01 12.54 -19.60
#